data_8863019ef65a4ae3555c98c4a97f18df
#
_entry.id   8863019ef65a4ae3555c98c4a97f18df
#
_cell.length_a   1.000
_cell.length_b   1.000
_cell.length_c   1.000
_cell.angle_alpha   90.00
_cell.angle_beta   90.00
_cell.angle_gamma   90.00
#
_symmetry.space_group_name_H-M   'P 1'
#
loop_
_entity.id
_entity.type
_entity.pdbx_description
1 polymer ?
#
loop_
_entity_poly.entity_id
_entity_poly.type
_entity_poly.pdbx_seq_one_letter_code
_entity_poly.pdbx_strand_id
1 'polypeptide(L)'
;MGVMGSGIAKQIRDKYAGLYKNYEVFVNDITNAYGREALLGRVHYYPTANGPLVANMFSQLNYLPRNVVHTDYAAFRKCIRDVGRAAKSIPENYNIKLPNIRIGFPYKIGCGLAGGDWNIVKQILEDEFSSSEYKVEIWKLV
;
A
#
# COMPACT_ATOMS: atom_id res chain seq x y z
N MET A 1 -4.63 -13.51 1.31
CA MET A 1 -3.66 -12.56 0.69
C MET A 1 -2.36 -13.27 0.42
N GLY A 2 -1.41 -12.69 -0.29
CA GLY A 2 -0.19 -13.36 -0.73
C GLY A 2 -0.20 -13.62 -2.23
N VAL A 3 -1.19 -13.05 -2.93
CA VAL A 3 -1.29 -13.12 -4.39
C VAL A 3 -1.39 -11.72 -4.97
N MET A 4 -0.73 -11.50 -6.09
CA MET A 4 -0.77 -10.27 -6.87
C MET A 4 -1.28 -10.61 -8.28
N GLY A 5 -2.50 -11.15 -8.33
CA GLY A 5 -3.04 -11.79 -9.54
C GLY A 5 -3.93 -10.91 -10.40
N SER A 6 -4.27 -9.71 -9.95
CA SER A 6 -5.19 -8.84 -10.69
C SER A 6 -4.93 -7.36 -10.43
N GLY A 7 -5.53 -6.51 -11.26
CA GLY A 7 -5.49 -5.07 -11.11
C GLY A 7 -4.08 -4.48 -11.12
N ILE A 8 -3.90 -3.41 -10.36
CA ILE A 8 -2.61 -2.71 -10.24
C ILE A 8 -1.52 -3.60 -9.63
N ALA A 9 -1.90 -4.50 -8.73
CA ALA A 9 -0.95 -5.41 -8.10
C ALA A 9 -0.29 -6.33 -9.14
N LYS A 10 -1.08 -6.86 -10.08
CA LYS A 10 -0.55 -7.67 -11.19
C LYS A 10 0.41 -6.87 -12.07
N GLN A 11 0.05 -5.64 -12.40
CA GLN A 11 0.88 -4.76 -13.23
C GLN A 11 2.22 -4.46 -12.55
N ILE A 12 2.21 -4.20 -11.25
CA ILE A 12 3.43 -3.95 -10.46
C ILE A 12 4.29 -5.23 -10.41
N ARG A 13 3.68 -6.38 -10.18
CA ARG A 13 4.38 -7.67 -10.19
C ARG A 13 5.08 -7.91 -11.53
N ASP A 14 4.37 -7.66 -12.62
CA ASP A 14 4.88 -7.92 -13.97
C ASP A 14 5.98 -6.91 -14.37
N LYS A 15 5.90 -5.68 -13.86
CA LYS A 15 6.86 -4.63 -14.18
C LYS A 15 8.18 -4.75 -13.41
N TYR A 16 8.12 -5.13 -12.14
CA TYR A 16 9.30 -5.16 -11.27
C TYR A 16 9.70 -6.59 -10.93
N ALA A 17 10.70 -7.11 -11.64
CA ALA A 17 11.23 -8.44 -11.38
C ALA A 17 11.77 -8.53 -9.94
N GLY A 18 11.46 -9.64 -9.28
CA GLY A 18 11.88 -9.87 -7.89
C GLY A 18 10.93 -9.33 -6.83
N LEU A 19 10.06 -8.38 -7.16
CA LEU A 19 9.11 -7.81 -6.21
C LEU A 19 8.19 -8.89 -5.63
N TYR A 20 7.58 -9.69 -6.50
CA TYR A 20 6.62 -10.70 -6.07
C TYR A 20 7.24 -11.76 -5.17
N LYS A 21 8.44 -12.21 -5.49
CA LYS A 21 9.15 -13.19 -4.66
C LYS A 21 9.49 -12.62 -3.28
N ASN A 22 9.95 -11.38 -3.23
CA ASN A 22 10.22 -10.68 -1.98
C ASN A 22 8.94 -10.48 -1.16
N TYR A 23 7.85 -10.13 -1.81
CA TYR A 23 6.53 -10.02 -1.21
C TYR A 23 6.06 -11.36 -0.62
N GLU A 24 6.21 -12.47 -1.35
CA GLU A 24 5.85 -13.79 -0.85
C GLU A 24 6.65 -14.18 0.40
N VAL A 25 7.94 -13.89 0.43
CA VAL A 25 8.79 -14.14 1.60
C VAL A 25 8.28 -13.36 2.80
N PHE A 26 7.97 -12.08 2.63
CA PHE A 26 7.39 -11.24 3.69
C PHE A 26 6.08 -11.82 4.22
N VAL A 27 5.15 -12.19 3.33
CA VAL A 27 3.87 -12.79 3.71
C VAL A 27 4.07 -14.09 4.49
N ASN A 28 4.95 -14.97 4.01
CA ASN A 28 5.20 -16.26 4.65
C ASN A 28 5.87 -16.09 6.01
N ASP A 29 6.84 -15.19 6.13
CA ASP A 29 7.53 -14.93 7.40
C ASP A 29 6.56 -14.42 8.47
N ILE A 30 5.71 -13.46 8.14
CA ILE A 30 4.72 -12.93 9.08
C ILE A 30 3.67 -13.99 9.42
N THR A 31 3.16 -14.70 8.42
CA THR A 31 2.13 -15.73 8.62
C THR A 31 2.64 -16.88 9.49
N ASN A 32 3.87 -17.33 9.26
CA ASN A 32 4.47 -18.41 10.02
C ASN A 32 4.79 -18.03 11.47
N ALA A 33 5.22 -16.76 11.68
CA ALA A 33 5.59 -16.29 13.00
C ALA A 33 4.39 -15.90 13.87
N TYR A 34 3.37 -15.28 13.28
CA TYR A 34 2.29 -14.60 14.01
C TYR A 34 0.88 -14.93 13.56
N GLY A 35 0.71 -15.71 12.50
CA GLY A 35 -0.58 -15.97 11.88
C GLY A 35 -0.94 -14.98 10.79
N ARG A 36 -1.91 -15.37 9.96
CA ARG A 36 -2.30 -14.60 8.77
C ARG A 36 -2.90 -13.23 9.10
N GLU A 37 -3.67 -13.15 10.17
CA GLU A 37 -4.30 -11.91 10.63
C GLU A 37 -3.29 -10.83 11.00
N ALA A 38 -2.06 -11.21 11.36
CA ALA A 38 -1.00 -10.29 11.69
C ALA A 38 -0.52 -9.46 10.48
N LEU A 39 -0.90 -9.85 9.27
CA LEU A 39 -0.62 -9.04 8.07
C LEU A 39 -1.44 -7.74 8.04
N LEU A 40 -2.66 -7.74 8.58
CA LEU A 40 -3.52 -6.56 8.55
C LEU A 40 -2.84 -5.34 9.18
N GLY A 41 -2.80 -4.26 8.42
CA GLY A 41 -2.19 -3.01 8.83
C GLY A 41 -0.68 -2.93 8.65
N ARG A 42 -0.04 -3.97 8.13
CA ARG A 42 1.37 -3.96 7.78
C ARG A 42 1.59 -3.45 6.36
N VAL A 43 2.80 -2.97 6.11
CA VAL A 43 3.23 -2.52 4.78
C VAL A 43 4.51 -3.26 4.41
N HIS A 44 4.52 -3.83 3.22
CA HIS A 44 5.72 -4.41 2.60
C HIS A 44 6.33 -3.38 1.67
N TYR A 45 7.59 -3.04 1.88
CA TYR A 45 8.33 -2.09 1.05
C TYR A 45 9.30 -2.83 0.13
N TYR A 46 9.30 -2.44 -1.14
CA TYR A 46 10.23 -2.97 -2.11
C TYR A 46 10.90 -1.84 -2.89
N PRO A 47 12.23 -1.62 -2.71
CA PRO A 47 12.95 -0.64 -3.49
C PRO A 47 13.21 -1.18 -4.89
N THR A 48 12.76 -0.44 -5.91
CA THR A 48 13.06 -0.77 -7.30
C THR A 48 14.39 -0.14 -7.72
N ALA A 49 15.09 -0.75 -8.69
CA ALA A 49 16.46 -0.34 -9.05
C ALA A 49 16.54 1.12 -9.54
N ASN A 50 15.63 1.53 -10.42
CA ASN A 50 15.61 2.88 -11.02
C ASN A 50 14.22 3.50 -11.04
N GLY A 51 13.38 3.11 -10.11
CA GLY A 51 12.00 3.56 -10.05
C GLY A 51 11.58 3.91 -8.63
N PRO A 52 10.26 3.92 -8.36
CA PRO A 52 9.76 4.26 -7.04
C PRO A 52 10.06 3.18 -6.00
N LEU A 53 10.02 3.58 -4.73
CA LEU A 53 9.83 2.64 -3.63
C LEU A 53 8.37 2.19 -3.67
N VAL A 54 8.14 0.89 -3.80
CA VAL A 54 6.78 0.33 -3.82
C VAL A 54 6.37 -0.07 -2.41
N ALA A 55 5.21 0.42 -1.97
CA ALA A 55 4.62 0.07 -0.69
C ALA A 55 3.36 -0.78 -0.92
N ASN A 56 3.40 -2.04 -0.51
CA ASN A 56 2.26 -2.95 -0.58
C ASN A 56 1.57 -2.96 0.78
N MET A 57 0.37 -2.40 0.82
CA MET A 57 -0.40 -2.26 2.06
C MET A 57 -1.36 -3.43 2.25
N PHE A 58 -1.38 -3.99 3.44
CA PHE A 58 -2.29 -5.10 3.80
C PHE A 58 -3.52 -4.55 4.51
N SER A 59 -4.49 -4.10 3.72
CA SER A 59 -5.76 -3.56 4.21
C SER A 59 -6.94 -4.54 4.05
N GLN A 60 -6.66 -5.77 3.63
CA GLN A 60 -7.64 -6.84 3.50
C GLN A 60 -6.95 -8.20 3.64
N LEU A 61 -7.66 -9.22 4.10
CA LEU A 61 -7.17 -10.60 4.15
C LEU A 61 -7.74 -11.46 3.03
N ASN A 62 -8.96 -11.20 2.63
CA ASN A 62 -9.71 -12.00 1.66
C ASN A 62 -10.15 -11.16 0.47
N TYR A 63 -10.49 -11.84 -0.61
CA TYR A 63 -11.06 -11.25 -1.81
C TYR A 63 -12.33 -12.00 -2.29
N LEU A 64 -12.71 -13.07 -1.61
CA LEU A 64 -13.93 -13.83 -1.83
C LEU A 64 -14.69 -13.96 -0.51
N PRO A 65 -16.04 -13.99 -0.55
CA PRO A 65 -16.88 -13.87 -1.72
C PRO A 65 -16.91 -12.45 -2.30
N ARG A 66 -17.29 -12.31 -3.57
CA ARG A 66 -17.52 -11.00 -4.20
C ARG A 66 -18.77 -10.34 -3.60
N ASN A 67 -18.91 -9.02 -3.81
CA ASN A 67 -20.01 -8.20 -3.29
C ASN A 67 -20.05 -8.10 -1.76
N VAL A 68 -18.94 -8.39 -1.12
CA VAL A 68 -18.73 -8.18 0.32
C VAL A 68 -17.56 -7.21 0.49
N VAL A 69 -17.66 -6.30 1.45
CA VAL A 69 -16.55 -5.40 1.76
C VAL A 69 -15.45 -6.17 2.47
N HIS A 70 -14.30 -6.31 1.82
CA HIS A 70 -13.11 -6.93 2.37
C HIS A 70 -12.10 -5.92 2.91
N THR A 71 -12.20 -4.67 2.48
CA THR A 71 -11.32 -3.59 2.95
C THR A 71 -11.58 -3.31 4.43
N ASP A 72 -10.53 -3.45 5.24
CA ASP A 72 -10.54 -3.07 6.65
C ASP A 72 -10.02 -1.63 6.74
N TYR A 73 -10.91 -0.70 7.03
CA TYR A 73 -10.57 0.74 7.05
C TYR A 73 -9.58 1.09 8.17
N ALA A 74 -9.67 0.42 9.32
CA ALA A 74 -8.72 0.63 10.41
C ALA A 74 -7.32 0.15 10.02
N ALA A 75 -7.22 -1.01 9.36
CA ALA A 75 -5.98 -1.53 8.83
C ALA A 75 -5.43 -0.62 7.72
N PHE A 76 -6.29 -0.12 6.84
CA PHE A 76 -5.92 0.84 5.80
C PHE A 76 -5.31 2.11 6.42
N ARG A 77 -5.97 2.70 7.42
CA ARG A 77 -5.46 3.88 8.14
C ARG A 77 -4.09 3.61 8.79
N LYS A 78 -3.93 2.44 9.39
CA LYS A 78 -2.65 2.03 9.97
C LYS A 78 -1.53 1.95 8.91
N CYS A 79 -1.83 1.38 7.75
CA CYS A 79 -0.90 1.34 6.62
C CYS A 79 -0.52 2.74 6.15
N ILE A 80 -1.49 3.63 6.03
CA ILE A 80 -1.26 5.01 5.60
C ILE A 80 -0.35 5.75 6.59
N ARG A 81 -0.56 5.57 7.88
CA ARG A 81 0.33 6.14 8.93
C ARG A 81 1.75 5.60 8.82
N ASP A 82 1.88 4.31 8.55
CA ASP A 82 3.20 3.68 8.36
C ASP A 82 3.91 4.28 7.13
N VAL A 83 3.21 4.41 6.01
CA VAL A 83 3.75 5.04 4.79
C VAL A 83 4.17 6.49 5.06
N GLY A 84 3.38 7.24 5.81
CA GLY A 84 3.72 8.61 6.21
C GLY A 84 5.00 8.69 7.05
N ARG A 85 5.17 7.79 7.99
CA ARG A 85 6.41 7.69 8.80
C ARG A 85 7.61 7.31 7.92
N ALA A 86 7.45 6.36 7.02
CA ALA A 86 8.49 5.96 6.08
C ALA A 86 8.91 7.14 5.19
N ALA A 87 7.97 7.91 4.67
CA ALA A 87 8.25 9.09 3.85
C ALA A 87 9.08 10.12 4.62
N LYS A 88 8.79 10.36 5.90
CA LYS A 88 9.56 11.28 6.74
C LYS A 88 10.99 10.82 7.02
N SER A 89 11.26 9.52 6.94
CA SER A 89 12.61 8.97 7.14
C SER A 89 13.49 9.09 5.88
N ILE A 90 12.91 9.29 4.70
CA ILE A 90 13.65 9.37 3.43
C ILE A 90 14.69 10.49 3.41
N PRO A 91 14.42 11.72 3.91
CA PRO A 91 15.43 12.78 3.92
C PRO A 91 16.72 12.39 4.63
N GLU A 92 16.61 11.66 5.75
CA GLU A 92 17.77 11.22 6.53
C GLU A 92 18.59 10.15 5.81
N ASN A 93 17.91 9.25 5.09
CA ASN A 93 18.52 8.08 4.47
C ASN A 93 19.02 8.33 3.04
N TYR A 94 18.40 9.25 2.29
CA TYR A 94 18.63 9.42 0.86
C TYR A 94 18.98 10.85 0.45
N ASN A 95 19.13 11.78 1.39
CA ASN A 95 19.45 13.18 1.14
C ASN A 95 18.46 13.89 0.18
N ILE A 96 17.18 13.59 0.32
CA ILE A 96 16.08 14.18 -0.44
C ILE A 96 15.24 15.03 0.49
N LYS A 97 14.94 16.28 0.10
CA LYS A 97 14.11 17.18 0.93
C LYS A 97 12.64 16.74 0.90
N LEU A 98 11.92 16.88 2.02
CA LEU A 98 10.51 16.50 2.14
C LEU A 98 9.61 17.03 1.02
N PRO A 99 9.69 18.31 0.60
CA PRO A 99 8.85 18.80 -0.49
C PRO A 99 9.07 18.11 -1.85
N ASN A 100 10.19 17.43 -2.02
CA ASN A 100 10.52 16.69 -3.23
C ASN A 100 10.11 15.22 -3.18
N ILE A 101 9.57 14.77 -2.04
CA ILE A 101 9.05 13.41 -1.91
C ILE A 101 7.61 13.39 -2.40
N ARG A 102 7.30 12.43 -3.26
CA ARG A 102 5.96 12.23 -3.84
C ARG A 102 5.46 10.86 -3.45
N ILE A 103 4.21 10.81 -2.96
CA ILE A 103 3.52 9.55 -2.67
C ILE A 103 2.33 9.45 -3.61
N GLY A 104 2.30 8.39 -4.43
CA GLY A 104 1.22 8.13 -5.37
C GLY A 104 0.32 6.99 -4.90
N PHE A 105 -0.98 7.20 -4.96
CA PHE A 105 -1.98 6.17 -4.73
C PHE A 105 -2.81 5.96 -5.99
N PRO A 106 -3.12 4.70 -6.35
CA PRO A 106 -4.08 4.45 -7.41
C PRO A 106 -5.47 5.01 -7.06
N TYR A 107 -6.13 5.61 -8.03
CA TYR A 107 -7.53 6.04 -7.87
C TYR A 107 -8.39 4.85 -7.46
N LYS A 108 -9.27 5.06 -6.48
CA LYS A 108 -10.13 4.02 -5.89
C LYS A 108 -9.37 2.82 -5.31
N ILE A 109 -8.18 3.06 -4.77
CA ILE A 109 -7.44 2.02 -4.04
C ILE A 109 -8.33 1.39 -2.96
N GLY A 110 -8.35 0.06 -2.89
CA GLY A 110 -9.18 -0.70 -1.95
C GLY A 110 -10.66 -0.77 -2.30
N CYS A 111 -11.10 -0.18 -3.42
CA CYS A 111 -12.52 -0.04 -3.78
C CYS A 111 -12.94 -0.90 -4.97
N GLY A 112 -12.02 -1.67 -5.55
CA GLY A 112 -12.33 -2.62 -6.63
C GLY A 112 -12.89 -3.94 -6.08
N LEU A 113 -12.16 -5.03 -6.25
CA LEU A 113 -12.55 -6.35 -5.74
C LEU A 113 -12.70 -6.40 -4.21
N ALA A 114 -11.98 -5.53 -3.49
CA ALA A 114 -12.11 -5.44 -2.03
C ALA A 114 -13.41 -4.76 -1.58
N GLY A 115 -14.14 -4.11 -2.47
CA GLY A 115 -15.47 -3.54 -2.20
C GLY A 115 -15.49 -2.33 -1.29
N GLY A 116 -14.36 -1.67 -1.04
CA GLY A 116 -14.32 -0.49 -0.19
C GLY A 116 -15.07 0.71 -0.79
N ASP A 117 -15.56 1.60 0.08
CA ASP A 117 -16.19 2.86 -0.30
C ASP A 117 -15.10 3.92 -0.52
N TRP A 118 -15.02 4.45 -1.74
CA TRP A 118 -14.01 5.45 -2.09
C TRP A 118 -14.11 6.72 -1.25
N ASN A 119 -15.32 7.14 -0.87
CA ASN A 119 -15.50 8.31 -0.03
C ASN A 119 -14.83 8.13 1.35
N ILE A 120 -14.91 6.92 1.91
CA ILE A 120 -14.27 6.58 3.19
C ILE A 120 -12.74 6.54 3.01
N VAL A 121 -12.26 5.85 2.00
CA VAL A 121 -10.83 5.72 1.71
C VAL A 121 -10.20 7.09 1.44
N LYS A 122 -10.85 7.89 0.62
CA LYS A 122 -10.41 9.25 0.31
C LYS A 122 -10.34 10.12 1.55
N GLN A 123 -11.34 10.02 2.44
CA GLN A 123 -11.35 10.77 3.70
C GLN A 123 -10.18 10.35 4.60
N ILE A 124 -9.85 9.08 4.66
CA ILE A 124 -8.69 8.60 5.42
C ILE A 124 -7.40 9.22 4.86
N LEU A 125 -7.22 9.25 3.55
CA LEU A 125 -6.05 9.87 2.92
C LEU A 125 -5.97 11.37 3.23
N GLU A 126 -7.09 12.08 3.16
CA GLU A 126 -7.16 13.50 3.49
C GLU A 126 -6.83 13.76 4.96
N ASP A 127 -7.38 12.97 5.88
CA ASP A 127 -7.14 13.11 7.33
C ASP A 127 -5.67 12.89 7.68
N GLU A 128 -5.05 11.87 7.12
CA GLU A 128 -3.69 11.48 7.49
C GLU A 128 -2.60 12.32 6.82
N PHE A 129 -2.91 12.95 5.69
CA PHE A 129 -1.95 13.73 4.90
C PHE A 129 -2.24 15.22 4.82
N SER A 130 -3.25 15.74 5.52
CA SER A 130 -3.67 17.15 5.44
C SER A 130 -2.58 18.16 5.80
N SER A 131 -1.65 17.79 6.68
CA SER A 131 -0.54 18.65 7.13
C SER A 131 0.83 18.16 6.67
N SER A 132 0.88 17.25 5.70
CA SER A 132 2.15 16.71 5.23
C SER A 132 2.96 17.74 4.43
N GLU A 133 4.29 17.68 4.57
CA GLU A 133 5.22 18.51 3.82
C GLU A 133 5.60 17.89 2.48
N TYR A 134 5.30 16.61 2.27
CA TYR A 134 5.51 15.89 1.01
C TYR A 134 4.24 15.92 0.16
N LYS A 135 4.40 15.66 -1.14
CA LYS A 135 3.31 15.72 -2.10
C LYS A 135 2.57 14.38 -2.19
N VAL A 136 1.25 14.40 -2.01
CA VAL A 136 0.38 13.22 -2.16
C VAL A 136 -0.43 13.36 -3.44
N GLU A 137 -0.44 12.31 -4.25
CA GLU A 137 -1.10 12.29 -5.56
C GLU A 137 -2.01 11.08 -5.69
N ILE A 138 -3.15 11.26 -6.36
CA ILE A 138 -4.04 10.16 -6.76
C ILE A 138 -3.90 9.98 -8.26
N TRP A 139 -3.49 8.79 -8.69
CA TRP A 139 -3.25 8.47 -10.09
C TRP A 139 -4.43 7.72 -10.68
N LYS A 140 -5.00 8.27 -11.73
CA LYS A 140 -6.10 7.67 -12.47
C LYS A 140 -5.63 7.29 -13.87
N LEU A 141 -5.96 6.07 -14.28
CA LEU A 141 -5.75 5.66 -15.67
C LEU A 141 -6.75 6.41 -16.58
N VAL A 142 -6.23 6.90 -17.65
CA VAL A 142 -7.01 7.65 -18.64
C VAL A 142 -7.50 6.69 -19.73
#